data_cbaa4edccb00cfa40eb7ff123c5b6c43
#
_entry.id   cbaa4edccb00cfa40eb7ff123c5b6c43
#
_cell.length_a   1.000
_cell.length_b   1.000
_cell.length_c   1.000
_cell.angle_alpha   90.00
_cell.angle_beta   90.00
_cell.angle_gamma   90.00
#
_symmetry.space_group_name_H-M   'P 1'
#
loop_
_entity.id
_entity.type
_entity.pdbx_description
1 polymer ?
#
loop_
_entity_poly.entity_id
_entity_poly.type
_entity_poly.pdbx_seq_one_letter_code
_entity_poly.pdbx_strand_id
1 'polypeptide(L)'
;MADPIAPSRTPGKALFARLARDRSGNTLAIIAAALAPILAMVGGGIDMGRSYLSQSRLQQACDAGVLAARKRLGSQAAVTGEISEDVAETGQRFFNINFRSGSYGTENRDFVMTLEEDFAISGIATVDVPTTIMQIFGFENVPVRVACEAQLNFSNTDVMMVLDVTGSMEQINAGDTLSRLDTMKETIETFHAQLSAAAQAGSRIRYGFVPYSTNVNVGHLLRDEWVVDTWSYQSREKVADLSSPITRTYTTGTTRISGSITVADYETYQASFTELQGYHCPTRPAGNVTTETEETAYKEEAVVLPVPGVRKEWTYIRTRTGTAYSTVLNDTTCIVRQHTYDNYVDTYKKVQEPALLSKKQWRYDQIEYDVADWRTLGNGCIEERDTYEIGNYDMVDLSRALDLDLDRIPTVGDPATQWRPMIPSYIFGRQLQWNGKGKFDTKEKITEDEYVSPVGLSSAACPAPARKLSEMTAEELTDYLDTLRAEGSTYHDIGMIWGGRLISPTGLFASENADGPNSTVSRHLIFLTDGETAPLDVSYSSYGFEPLDQRRWSPTSPMSLAETVENRFSFACGEVRRKNVTIWVIGFGTALTDSMKNCAGEGHYFEAVDAAELNASFAAIAESLSDLRVSR
;
A
#
# COMPACT_ATOMS: atom_id res chain seq x y z
N MET A 1 109.86 84.91 -16.62
CA MET A 1 109.23 84.51 -15.42
C MET A 1 107.82 84.15 -15.73
N ALA A 2 107.62 83.03 -16.16
CA ALA A 2 106.25 82.54 -16.44
C ALA A 2 106.23 80.99 -16.23
N ASP A 3 105.45 80.55 -15.37
CA ASP A 3 105.22 79.09 -15.03
C ASP A 3 104.37 78.46 -16.09
N PRO A 4 104.59 77.19 -16.36
CA PRO A 4 103.82 76.42 -17.37
C PRO A 4 102.53 75.83 -16.84
N ILE A 5 101.48 75.88 -17.63
CA ILE A 5 100.16 75.32 -17.40
C ILE A 5 100.17 73.76 -17.57
N ALA A 6 99.75 73.04 -16.51
CA ALA A 6 99.53 71.60 -16.52
C ALA A 6 98.25 71.16 -17.19
N PRO A 7 98.10 70.02 -17.89
CA PRO A 7 96.91 69.62 -18.60
C PRO A 7 95.83 69.02 -17.69
N SER A 8 94.56 69.39 -17.98
CA SER A 8 93.36 68.88 -17.28
C SER A 8 93.14 67.39 -17.49
N ARG A 9 93.04 66.63 -16.44
CA ARG A 9 92.63 65.24 -16.41
C ARG A 9 91.10 65.18 -16.47
N THR A 10 90.50 64.50 -17.43
CA THR A 10 89.12 64.17 -17.56
C THR A 10 88.63 63.28 -16.45
N PRO A 11 87.55 63.62 -15.65
CA PRO A 11 87.12 62.90 -14.47
C PRO A 11 86.36 61.60 -14.69
N GLY A 12 86.01 61.25 -15.93
CA GLY A 12 85.11 60.12 -16.25
C GLY A 12 85.75 58.72 -16.04
N LYS A 13 87.02 58.55 -16.40
CA LYS A 13 87.67 57.22 -16.33
C LYS A 13 88.02 56.73 -14.91
N ALA A 14 88.15 57.65 -13.97
CA ALA A 14 88.40 57.28 -12.58
C ALA A 14 87.18 56.88 -11.79
N LEU A 15 85.98 57.31 -12.20
CA LEU A 15 84.73 56.94 -11.60
C LEU A 15 84.34 55.50 -11.94
N PHE A 16 84.48 55.13 -13.19
CA PHE A 16 84.23 53.75 -13.64
C PHE A 16 85.24 52.74 -13.12
N ALA A 17 86.56 53.15 -12.92
CA ALA A 17 87.53 52.29 -12.32
C ALA A 17 87.38 52.13 -10.79
N ARG A 18 86.78 53.10 -10.09
CA ARG A 18 86.37 53.00 -8.68
C ARG A 18 85.12 52.14 -8.51
N LEU A 19 84.09 52.33 -9.38
CA LEU A 19 82.88 51.47 -9.40
C LEU A 19 83.24 50.01 -9.66
N ALA A 20 84.17 49.73 -10.60
CA ALA A 20 84.60 48.36 -10.89
C ALA A 20 85.39 47.68 -9.78
N ARG A 21 85.94 48.41 -8.77
CA ARG A 21 86.71 47.91 -7.61
C ARG A 21 85.97 48.04 -6.29
N ASP A 22 84.82 48.64 -6.30
CA ASP A 22 84.03 48.80 -5.05
C ASP A 22 83.26 47.48 -4.78
N ARG A 23 83.73 46.75 -3.75
CA ARG A 23 83.10 45.51 -3.27
C ARG A 23 81.85 45.76 -2.42
N SER A 24 81.61 47.01 -2.00
CA SER A 24 80.35 47.37 -1.28
C SER A 24 79.12 47.39 -2.15
N GLY A 25 79.27 47.39 -3.47
CA GLY A 25 78.16 47.24 -4.42
C GLY A 25 77.62 45.81 -4.65
N ASN A 26 78.33 44.81 -4.07
CA ASN A 26 77.92 43.41 -4.27
C ASN A 26 76.55 43.05 -3.61
N THR A 27 76.24 43.74 -2.50
CA THR A 27 74.94 43.62 -1.84
C THR A 27 73.80 44.13 -2.73
N LEU A 28 73.95 45.21 -3.46
CA LEU A 28 72.92 45.73 -4.37
C LEU A 28 72.74 44.82 -5.58
N ALA A 29 73.79 44.25 -6.13
CA ALA A 29 73.76 43.29 -7.19
C ALA A 29 73.11 41.96 -6.76
N ILE A 30 73.41 41.48 -5.51
CA ILE A 30 72.78 40.30 -4.95
C ILE A 30 71.33 40.54 -4.63
N ILE A 31 70.96 41.71 -4.07
CA ILE A 31 69.56 42.07 -3.84
C ILE A 31 68.80 42.18 -5.17
N ALA A 32 69.38 42.84 -6.17
CA ALA A 32 68.77 42.91 -7.49
C ALA A 32 68.60 41.57 -8.18
N ALA A 33 69.60 40.66 -8.03
CA ALA A 33 69.53 39.29 -8.56
C ALA A 33 68.54 38.40 -7.74
N ALA A 34 68.41 38.63 -6.45
CA ALA A 34 67.42 37.94 -5.62
C ALA A 34 65.98 38.46 -5.79
N LEU A 35 65.82 39.71 -6.17
CA LEU A 35 64.50 40.32 -6.38
C LEU A 35 63.75 39.68 -7.56
N ALA A 36 64.42 39.28 -8.63
CA ALA A 36 63.78 38.64 -9.79
C ALA A 36 63.14 37.28 -9.40
N PRO A 37 63.79 36.30 -8.74
CA PRO A 37 63.15 35.05 -8.30
C PRO A 37 62.08 35.26 -7.23
N ILE A 38 62.26 36.29 -6.34
CA ILE A 38 61.21 36.63 -5.36
C ILE A 38 59.98 37.18 -6.03
N LEU A 39 60.15 38.09 -6.98
CA LEU A 39 59.03 38.64 -7.80
C LEU A 39 58.38 37.56 -8.61
N ALA A 40 59.14 36.61 -9.17
CA ALA A 40 58.57 35.49 -9.91
C ALA A 40 57.75 34.55 -8.96
N MET A 41 58.23 34.25 -7.75
CA MET A 41 57.49 33.44 -6.77
C MET A 41 56.24 34.15 -6.25
N VAL A 42 56.32 35.40 -5.85
CA VAL A 42 55.17 36.18 -5.38
C VAL A 42 54.21 36.46 -6.51
N GLY A 43 54.70 36.83 -7.66
CA GLY A 43 53.88 37.09 -8.87
C GLY A 43 53.19 35.82 -9.37
N GLY A 44 53.93 34.71 -9.42
CA GLY A 44 53.34 33.39 -9.76
C GLY A 44 52.24 33.02 -8.76
N GLY A 45 52.46 33.26 -7.45
CA GLY A 45 51.45 32.97 -6.44
C GLY A 45 50.17 33.81 -6.61
N ILE A 46 50.30 35.12 -6.96
CA ILE A 46 49.16 36.02 -7.21
C ILE A 46 48.42 35.61 -8.48
N ASP A 47 49.13 35.44 -9.58
CA ASP A 47 48.54 35.09 -10.87
C ASP A 47 47.90 33.69 -10.86
N MET A 48 48.53 32.73 -10.18
CA MET A 48 47.94 31.40 -9.93
C MET A 48 46.70 31.48 -9.06
N GLY A 49 46.70 32.31 -8.01
CA GLY A 49 45.53 32.53 -7.14
C GLY A 49 44.34 33.11 -7.92
N ARG A 50 44.62 34.08 -8.84
CA ARG A 50 43.58 34.60 -9.75
C ARG A 50 43.09 33.52 -10.72
N SER A 51 43.99 32.77 -11.29
CA SER A 51 43.62 31.64 -12.20
C SER A 51 42.77 30.60 -11.51
N TYR A 52 43.11 30.20 -10.28
CA TYR A 52 42.33 29.29 -9.47
C TYR A 52 40.92 29.83 -9.14
N LEU A 53 40.84 31.12 -8.75
CA LEU A 53 39.54 31.77 -8.52
C LEU A 53 38.69 31.77 -9.80
N SER A 54 39.28 32.15 -10.92
CA SER A 54 38.63 32.14 -12.24
C SER A 54 38.18 30.74 -12.64
N GLN A 55 39.01 29.73 -12.42
CA GLN A 55 38.68 28.31 -12.66
C GLN A 55 37.47 27.87 -11.84
N SER A 56 37.47 28.16 -10.53
CA SER A 56 36.37 27.76 -9.62
C SER A 56 35.07 28.41 -10.05
N ARG A 57 35.09 29.67 -10.46
CA ARG A 57 33.91 30.39 -10.94
C ARG A 57 33.46 29.93 -12.32
N LEU A 58 34.40 29.62 -13.19
CA LEU A 58 34.09 29.07 -14.53
C LEU A 58 33.46 27.69 -14.42
N GLN A 59 33.94 26.84 -13.46
CA GLN A 59 33.33 25.57 -13.17
C GLN A 59 31.88 25.69 -12.73
N GLN A 60 31.61 26.59 -11.76
CA GLN A 60 30.23 26.84 -11.29
C GLN A 60 29.32 27.33 -12.44
N ALA A 61 29.81 28.13 -13.33
CA ALA A 61 29.02 28.58 -14.48
C ALA A 61 28.80 27.49 -15.53
N CYS A 62 29.81 26.65 -15.76
CA CYS A 62 29.73 25.49 -16.62
C CYS A 62 28.64 24.54 -16.10
N ASP A 63 28.72 24.17 -14.80
CA ASP A 63 27.76 23.31 -14.15
C ASP A 63 26.31 23.87 -14.23
N ALA A 64 26.16 25.19 -14.00
CA ALA A 64 24.85 25.85 -14.12
C ALA A 64 24.33 25.83 -15.56
N GLY A 65 25.21 26.00 -16.58
CA GLY A 65 24.85 25.96 -17.98
C GLY A 65 24.35 24.60 -18.43
N VAL A 66 25.14 23.53 -18.15
CA VAL A 66 24.75 22.16 -18.54
C VAL A 66 23.52 21.68 -17.79
N LEU A 67 23.38 22.05 -16.52
CA LEU A 67 22.20 21.70 -15.71
C LEU A 67 20.93 22.35 -16.25
N ALA A 68 20.99 23.64 -16.64
CA ALA A 68 19.87 24.34 -17.22
C ALA A 68 19.50 23.77 -18.60
N ALA A 69 20.50 23.50 -19.45
CA ALA A 69 20.31 22.83 -20.73
C ALA A 69 19.67 21.47 -20.59
N ARG A 70 20.17 20.67 -19.63
CA ARG A 70 19.64 19.32 -19.39
C ARG A 70 18.20 19.36 -18.87
N LYS A 71 17.89 20.30 -18.00
CA LYS A 71 16.50 20.51 -17.53
C LYS A 71 15.57 20.89 -18.69
N ARG A 72 16.03 21.74 -19.61
CA ARG A 72 15.23 22.18 -20.77
C ARG A 72 15.05 21.08 -21.82
N LEU A 73 16.04 20.20 -21.96
CA LEU A 73 16.04 19.12 -22.93
C LEU A 73 14.82 18.19 -22.76
N GLY A 74 14.43 17.88 -21.51
CA GLY A 74 13.27 17.03 -21.23
C GLY A 74 13.30 15.72 -22.01
N SER A 75 12.13 15.31 -22.54
CA SER A 75 11.95 14.11 -23.37
C SER A 75 12.22 14.30 -24.87
N GLN A 76 12.44 15.53 -25.35
CA GLN A 76 12.56 15.81 -26.80
C GLN A 76 13.84 15.24 -27.43
N ALA A 77 14.91 15.11 -26.67
CA ALA A 77 16.19 14.57 -27.18
C ALA A 77 16.12 13.11 -27.63
N ALA A 78 15.21 12.33 -27.06
CA ALA A 78 15.03 10.93 -27.42
C ALA A 78 14.65 10.71 -28.91
N VAL A 79 14.20 11.76 -29.58
CA VAL A 79 13.71 11.69 -30.96
C VAL A 79 14.76 12.12 -32.00
N THR A 80 15.68 13.05 -31.66
CA THR A 80 16.58 13.68 -32.66
C THR A 80 18.07 13.43 -32.42
N GLY A 81 18.50 13.06 -31.21
CA GLY A 81 19.95 12.85 -30.91
C GLY A 81 20.81 14.10 -30.92
N GLU A 82 20.24 15.29 -31.14
CA GLU A 82 20.93 16.58 -31.19
C GLU A 82 20.35 17.57 -30.16
N ILE A 83 21.21 18.50 -29.70
CA ILE A 83 20.76 19.60 -28.83
C ILE A 83 19.97 20.58 -29.68
N SER A 84 18.68 20.78 -29.36
CA SER A 84 17.86 21.80 -30.02
C SER A 84 18.35 23.21 -29.68
N GLU A 85 18.10 24.18 -30.59
CA GLU A 85 18.51 25.58 -30.43
C GLU A 85 18.01 26.19 -29.11
N ASP A 86 16.78 25.91 -28.71
CA ASP A 86 16.16 26.35 -27.46
C ASP A 86 16.88 25.81 -26.19
N VAL A 87 17.35 24.55 -26.22
CA VAL A 87 18.15 23.95 -25.16
C VAL A 87 19.54 24.59 -25.10
N ALA A 88 20.18 24.76 -26.26
CA ALA A 88 21.48 25.43 -26.37
C ALA A 88 21.43 26.87 -25.86
N GLU A 89 20.44 27.64 -26.28
CA GLU A 89 20.24 29.03 -25.82
C GLU A 89 20.01 29.08 -24.30
N THR A 90 19.22 28.17 -23.75
CA THR A 90 18.98 28.09 -22.31
C THR A 90 20.26 27.83 -21.53
N GLY A 91 21.07 26.86 -21.94
CA GLY A 91 22.37 26.57 -21.32
C GLY A 91 23.34 27.77 -21.40
N GLN A 92 23.47 28.38 -22.61
CA GLN A 92 24.29 29.53 -22.83
C GLN A 92 23.84 30.74 -21.96
N ARG A 93 22.55 30.96 -21.83
CA ARG A 93 22.01 32.03 -20.97
C ARG A 93 22.40 31.86 -19.51
N PHE A 94 22.24 30.63 -18.94
CA PHE A 94 22.61 30.37 -17.56
C PHE A 94 24.12 30.45 -17.34
N PHE A 95 24.92 29.94 -18.26
CA PHE A 95 26.37 30.13 -18.24
C PHE A 95 26.74 31.60 -18.23
N ASN A 96 26.15 32.41 -19.16
CA ASN A 96 26.43 33.83 -19.31
C ASN A 96 26.02 34.66 -18.08
N ILE A 97 24.96 34.30 -17.36
CA ILE A 97 24.55 34.95 -16.10
C ILE A 97 25.58 34.71 -15.00
N ASN A 98 26.10 33.47 -14.88
CA ASN A 98 27.01 33.07 -13.83
C ASN A 98 28.48 33.44 -14.11
N PHE A 99 28.89 33.56 -15.39
CA PHE A 99 30.22 34.01 -15.79
C PHE A 99 30.13 34.97 -17.00
N ARG A 100 30.02 36.25 -16.71
CA ARG A 100 29.90 37.28 -17.76
C ARG A 100 31.22 37.44 -18.52
N SER A 101 31.15 37.90 -19.76
CA SER A 101 32.33 38.25 -20.54
C SER A 101 33.16 39.33 -19.80
N GLY A 102 34.48 39.12 -19.70
CA GLY A 102 35.39 40.00 -18.96
C GLY A 102 35.36 39.85 -17.44
N SER A 103 34.55 38.95 -16.87
CA SER A 103 34.56 38.64 -15.43
C SER A 103 35.96 38.24 -14.99
N TYR A 104 36.39 38.75 -13.83
CA TYR A 104 37.74 38.53 -13.27
C TYR A 104 38.89 38.95 -14.18
N GLY A 105 38.62 39.82 -15.22
CA GLY A 105 39.57 40.23 -16.21
C GLY A 105 39.98 39.17 -17.21
N THR A 106 39.16 38.14 -17.40
CA THR A 106 39.39 37.04 -18.35
C THR A 106 39.03 37.46 -19.78
N GLU A 107 39.70 36.82 -20.76
CA GLU A 107 39.50 37.04 -22.20
C GLU A 107 39.17 35.68 -22.86
N ASN A 108 38.80 35.71 -24.15
CA ASN A 108 38.58 34.53 -24.98
C ASN A 108 37.68 33.49 -24.36
N ARG A 109 36.57 33.94 -23.76
CA ARG A 109 35.61 33.06 -23.11
C ARG A 109 34.82 32.26 -24.13
N ASP A 110 34.81 30.92 -23.99
CA ASP A 110 34.03 30.01 -24.83
C ASP A 110 33.30 28.99 -23.96
N PHE A 111 32.14 28.49 -24.41
CA PHE A 111 31.36 27.45 -23.76
C PHE A 111 30.67 26.61 -24.82
N VAL A 112 30.99 25.30 -24.89
CA VAL A 112 30.46 24.34 -25.84
C VAL A 112 29.77 23.21 -25.07
N MET A 113 28.58 22.84 -25.50
CA MET A 113 27.80 21.74 -24.95
C MET A 113 27.64 20.62 -25.99
N THR A 114 27.64 19.39 -25.55
CA THR A 114 27.45 18.19 -26.36
C THR A 114 26.44 17.27 -25.70
N LEU A 115 25.55 16.67 -26.49
CA LEU A 115 24.64 15.63 -26.04
C LEU A 115 25.33 14.26 -26.17
N GLU A 116 25.44 13.53 -25.06
CA GLU A 116 26.05 12.21 -25.01
C GLU A 116 25.02 11.12 -25.32
N GLU A 117 25.48 9.88 -25.61
CA GLU A 117 24.60 8.75 -25.95
C GLU A 117 23.65 8.34 -24.80
N ASP A 118 24.04 8.63 -23.56
CA ASP A 118 23.23 8.40 -22.36
C ASP A 118 22.34 9.57 -21.98
N PHE A 119 22.14 10.51 -22.90
CA PHE A 119 21.38 11.75 -22.71
C PHE A 119 21.95 12.71 -21.66
N ALA A 120 23.18 12.52 -21.20
CA ALA A 120 23.90 13.53 -20.45
C ALA A 120 24.24 14.71 -21.37
N ILE A 121 24.27 15.92 -20.81
CA ILE A 121 24.84 17.08 -21.49
C ILE A 121 26.20 17.35 -20.86
N SER A 122 27.26 17.07 -21.62
CA SER A 122 28.60 17.48 -21.28
C SER A 122 28.86 18.90 -21.75
N GLY A 123 29.71 19.63 -21.02
CA GLY A 123 30.11 20.98 -21.37
C GLY A 123 31.59 21.21 -21.15
N ILE A 124 32.18 22.01 -22.05
CA ILE A 124 33.56 22.46 -21.89
C ILE A 124 33.53 24.02 -21.92
N ALA A 125 34.05 24.61 -20.85
CA ALA A 125 34.24 26.05 -20.82
C ALA A 125 35.72 26.40 -20.74
N THR A 126 36.13 27.41 -21.49
CA THR A 126 37.50 27.92 -21.54
C THR A 126 37.54 29.42 -21.40
N VAL A 127 38.59 29.93 -20.78
CA VAL A 127 38.94 31.35 -20.68
C VAL A 127 40.44 31.52 -20.61
N ASP A 128 40.97 32.67 -21.06
CA ASP A 128 42.32 33.10 -20.83
C ASP A 128 42.37 34.09 -19.65
N VAL A 129 43.19 33.80 -18.66
CA VAL A 129 43.42 34.68 -17.52
C VAL A 129 44.71 35.43 -17.74
N PRO A 130 44.67 36.76 -18.09
CA PRO A 130 45.87 37.57 -18.27
C PRO A 130 46.65 37.64 -16.95
N THR A 131 47.96 37.40 -17.05
CA THR A 131 48.86 37.53 -15.91
C THR A 131 49.21 38.98 -15.63
N THR A 132 49.44 39.34 -14.39
CA THR A 132 49.80 40.71 -13.99
C THR A 132 51.31 40.86 -13.78
N ILE A 133 51.91 39.90 -13.16
CA ILE A 133 53.35 39.95 -12.81
C ILE A 133 54.14 39.00 -13.69
N MET A 134 53.58 37.83 -14.02
CA MET A 134 54.27 36.83 -14.80
C MET A 134 54.46 37.22 -16.26
N GLN A 135 53.71 38.21 -16.79
CA GLN A 135 53.93 38.79 -18.11
C GLN A 135 55.33 39.42 -18.25
N ILE A 136 55.95 39.94 -17.13
CA ILE A 136 57.28 40.47 -17.15
C ILE A 136 58.33 39.35 -17.47
N PHE A 137 57.96 38.12 -17.20
CA PHE A 137 58.76 36.92 -17.46
C PHE A 137 58.35 36.20 -18.78
N GLY A 138 57.48 36.84 -19.61
CA GLY A 138 57.06 36.33 -20.90
C GLY A 138 55.84 35.38 -20.87
N PHE A 139 55.15 35.28 -19.73
CA PHE A 139 53.91 34.53 -19.63
C PHE A 139 52.72 35.52 -19.67
N GLU A 140 52.10 35.68 -20.82
CA GLU A 140 51.05 36.71 -21.02
C GLU A 140 49.72 36.25 -20.43
N ASN A 141 49.33 34.97 -20.62
CA ASN A 141 48.04 34.41 -20.21
C ASN A 141 48.23 33.02 -19.58
N VAL A 142 47.29 32.64 -18.70
CA VAL A 142 47.10 31.27 -18.22
C VAL A 142 45.77 30.75 -18.79
N PRO A 143 45.80 29.79 -19.72
CA PRO A 143 44.58 29.19 -20.22
C PRO A 143 43.94 28.32 -19.14
N VAL A 144 42.65 28.56 -18.86
CA VAL A 144 41.84 27.79 -17.92
C VAL A 144 40.77 27.08 -18.72
N ARG A 145 40.69 25.76 -18.50
CA ARG A 145 39.69 24.88 -19.08
C ARG A 145 39.01 24.09 -17.97
N VAL A 146 37.68 24.03 -18.02
CA VAL A 146 36.86 23.21 -17.13
C VAL A 146 35.95 22.33 -17.94
N ALA A 147 35.62 21.16 -17.43
CA ALA A 147 34.62 20.26 -17.96
C ALA A 147 33.51 20.09 -16.93
N CYS A 148 32.30 20.04 -17.39
CA CYS A 148 31.13 19.83 -16.58
C CYS A 148 30.18 18.86 -17.28
N GLU A 149 29.33 18.19 -16.52
CA GLU A 149 28.36 17.23 -17.05
C GLU A 149 27.10 17.30 -16.20
N ALA A 150 25.96 17.30 -16.84
CA ALA A 150 24.67 17.16 -16.18
C ALA A 150 23.99 15.91 -16.73
N GLN A 151 23.87 14.92 -15.88
CA GLN A 151 23.07 13.73 -16.12
C GLN A 151 21.81 13.84 -15.25
N LEU A 152 20.64 13.66 -15.86
CA LEU A 152 19.44 13.40 -15.07
C LEU A 152 19.51 11.95 -14.60
N ASN A 153 19.74 11.75 -13.34
CA ASN A 153 19.42 10.48 -12.73
C ASN A 153 17.91 10.32 -12.81
N PHE A 154 17.42 9.50 -13.74
CA PHE A 154 16.02 9.12 -13.79
C PHE A 154 15.72 8.33 -12.51
N SER A 155 15.06 8.96 -11.57
CA SER A 155 14.58 8.27 -10.39
C SER A 155 13.49 7.31 -10.84
N ASN A 156 13.79 6.01 -10.84
CA ASN A 156 12.76 5.00 -10.92
C ASN A 156 11.77 5.21 -9.78
N THR A 157 10.50 4.97 -10.03
CA THR A 157 9.46 5.19 -9.02
C THR A 157 8.69 3.89 -8.80
N ASP A 158 8.57 3.49 -7.55
CA ASP A 158 7.75 2.38 -7.12
C ASP A 158 6.54 2.93 -6.34
N VAL A 159 5.35 2.57 -6.76
CA VAL A 159 4.09 2.96 -6.13
C VAL A 159 3.38 1.70 -5.64
N MET A 160 3.31 1.51 -4.34
CA MET A 160 2.55 0.43 -3.71
C MET A 160 1.21 0.99 -3.24
N MET A 161 0.11 0.49 -3.76
CA MET A 161 -1.24 0.87 -3.38
C MET A 161 -1.82 -0.17 -2.43
N VAL A 162 -2.08 0.24 -1.19
CA VAL A 162 -2.75 -0.56 -0.17
C VAL A 162 -4.20 -0.09 -0.11
N LEU A 163 -5.09 -0.91 -0.64
CA LEU A 163 -6.45 -0.52 -0.97
C LEU A 163 -7.45 -1.21 -0.06
N ASP A 164 -8.24 -0.40 0.63
CA ASP A 164 -9.39 -0.88 1.37
C ASP A 164 -10.44 -1.45 0.40
N VAL A 165 -10.82 -2.70 0.62
CA VAL A 165 -11.90 -3.38 -0.11
C VAL A 165 -12.88 -4.02 0.87
N THR A 166 -13.09 -3.37 2.00
CA THR A 166 -14.08 -3.81 3.01
C THR A 166 -15.50 -3.58 2.56
N GLY A 167 -16.47 -4.18 3.25
CA GLY A 167 -17.88 -4.09 2.87
C GLY A 167 -18.44 -2.66 2.82
N SER A 168 -17.85 -1.70 3.55
CA SER A 168 -18.22 -0.28 3.50
C SER A 168 -17.92 0.38 2.16
N MET A 169 -16.98 -0.14 1.38
CA MET A 169 -16.64 0.36 0.05
C MET A 169 -17.76 0.18 -0.99
N GLU A 170 -18.80 -0.60 -0.71
CA GLU A 170 -20.06 -0.66 -1.50
C GLU A 170 -20.92 0.60 -1.34
N GLN A 171 -20.67 1.41 -0.29
CA GLN A 171 -21.46 2.60 -0.05
C GLN A 171 -21.16 3.69 -1.08
N ILE A 172 -22.16 4.57 -1.29
CA ILE A 172 -22.05 5.74 -2.17
C ILE A 172 -21.95 6.98 -1.29
N ASN A 173 -20.95 7.83 -1.51
CA ASN A 173 -20.83 9.08 -0.77
C ASN A 173 -21.91 10.09 -1.18
N ALA A 174 -22.19 11.03 -0.32
CA ALA A 174 -23.17 12.07 -0.60
C ALA A 174 -22.74 12.92 -1.81
N GLY A 175 -23.55 12.89 -2.87
CA GLY A 175 -23.28 13.63 -4.11
C GLY A 175 -22.64 12.77 -5.22
N ASP A 176 -22.11 11.61 -4.90
CA ASP A 176 -21.55 10.68 -5.87
C ASP A 176 -22.65 9.80 -6.50
N THR A 177 -22.32 9.17 -7.61
CA THR A 177 -23.21 8.23 -8.35
C THR A 177 -22.68 6.80 -8.35
N LEU A 178 -21.41 6.61 -8.06
CA LEU A 178 -20.74 5.32 -8.00
C LEU A 178 -20.46 4.93 -6.56
N SER A 179 -20.24 3.64 -6.32
CA SER A 179 -19.75 3.15 -5.05
C SER A 179 -18.35 3.71 -4.77
N ARG A 180 -17.94 3.74 -3.49
CA ARG A 180 -16.57 4.13 -3.12
C ARG A 180 -15.54 3.25 -3.84
N LEU A 181 -15.83 1.95 -3.96
CA LEU A 181 -14.95 1.00 -4.65
C LEU A 181 -14.79 1.36 -6.14
N ASP A 182 -15.89 1.62 -6.84
CA ASP A 182 -15.83 1.94 -8.28
C ASP A 182 -15.21 3.32 -8.51
N THR A 183 -15.52 4.30 -7.66
CA THR A 183 -14.84 5.61 -7.68
C THR A 183 -13.33 5.49 -7.48
N MET A 184 -12.90 4.66 -6.54
CA MET A 184 -11.48 4.37 -6.32
C MET A 184 -10.82 3.78 -7.56
N LYS A 185 -11.46 2.82 -8.24
CA LYS A 185 -10.94 2.21 -9.47
C LYS A 185 -10.74 3.25 -10.56
N GLU A 186 -11.76 4.06 -10.87
CA GLU A 186 -11.66 5.13 -11.89
C GLU A 186 -10.57 6.16 -11.55
N THR A 187 -10.42 6.49 -10.26
CA THR A 187 -9.38 7.42 -9.80
C THR A 187 -7.97 6.83 -9.97
N ILE A 188 -7.78 5.54 -9.70
CA ILE A 188 -6.48 4.87 -9.89
C ILE A 188 -6.11 4.80 -11.37
N GLU A 189 -7.07 4.55 -12.28
CA GLU A 189 -6.85 4.59 -13.72
C GLU A 189 -6.42 6.00 -14.18
N THR A 190 -7.08 7.04 -13.69
CA THR A 190 -6.72 8.43 -13.97
C THR A 190 -5.32 8.76 -13.45
N PHE A 191 -4.98 8.33 -12.25
CA PHE A 191 -3.65 8.51 -11.66
C PHE A 191 -2.55 7.80 -12.48
N HIS A 192 -2.80 6.58 -12.92
CA HIS A 192 -1.88 5.85 -13.80
C HIS A 192 -1.66 6.60 -15.12
N ALA A 193 -2.73 7.10 -15.75
CA ALA A 193 -2.63 7.88 -16.98
C ALA A 193 -1.82 9.17 -16.78
N GLN A 194 -2.02 9.88 -15.67
CA GLN A 194 -1.26 11.10 -15.33
C GLN A 194 0.24 10.81 -15.15
N LEU A 195 0.59 9.76 -14.38
CA LEU A 195 1.98 9.37 -14.17
C LEU A 195 2.65 8.88 -15.45
N SER A 196 1.93 8.12 -16.28
CA SER A 196 2.42 7.64 -17.57
C SER A 196 2.69 8.79 -18.55
N ALA A 197 1.82 9.81 -18.56
CA ALA A 197 2.00 11.00 -19.38
C ALA A 197 3.17 11.88 -18.90
N ALA A 198 3.45 11.89 -17.59
CA ALA A 198 4.57 12.61 -16.99
C ALA A 198 5.89 11.83 -17.02
N ALA A 199 5.87 10.54 -17.38
CA ALA A 199 7.04 9.70 -17.44
C ALA A 199 8.00 10.17 -18.52
N GLN A 200 9.27 10.34 -18.19
CA GLN A 200 10.33 10.69 -19.14
C GLN A 200 10.91 9.42 -19.76
N ALA A 201 11.47 9.54 -20.96
CA ALA A 201 12.17 8.45 -21.60
C ALA A 201 13.32 7.94 -20.70
N GLY A 202 13.29 6.63 -20.40
CA GLY A 202 14.28 5.98 -19.52
C GLY A 202 13.90 5.93 -18.03
N SER A 203 12.80 6.58 -17.58
CA SER A 203 12.27 6.39 -16.23
C SER A 203 11.33 5.18 -16.20
N ARG A 204 11.42 4.39 -15.12
CA ARG A 204 10.57 3.24 -14.88
C ARG A 204 9.61 3.55 -13.74
N ILE A 205 8.32 3.28 -13.95
CA ILE A 205 7.30 3.35 -12.90
C ILE A 205 6.74 1.94 -12.71
N ARG A 206 6.81 1.42 -11.49
CA ARG A 206 6.18 0.15 -11.13
C ARG A 206 5.01 0.40 -10.18
N TYR A 207 3.96 -0.37 -10.38
CA TYR A 207 2.79 -0.37 -9.52
C TYR A 207 2.64 -1.72 -8.84
N GLY A 208 2.33 -1.71 -7.56
CA GLY A 208 1.98 -2.89 -6.79
C GLY A 208 0.69 -2.66 -6.04
N PHE A 209 -0.04 -3.73 -5.71
CA PHE A 209 -1.36 -3.63 -5.10
C PHE A 209 -1.51 -4.61 -3.94
N VAL A 210 -2.05 -4.12 -2.84
CA VAL A 210 -2.47 -4.92 -1.69
C VAL A 210 -3.91 -4.57 -1.34
N PRO A 211 -4.89 -5.21 -2.00
CA PRO A 211 -6.27 -5.15 -1.52
C PRO A 211 -6.34 -5.81 -0.15
N TYR A 212 -6.94 -5.15 0.82
CA TYR A 212 -7.10 -5.69 2.16
C TYR A 212 -8.54 -5.51 2.67
N SER A 213 -8.96 -6.44 3.49
CA SER A 213 -10.16 -6.36 4.30
C SER A 213 -9.92 -7.05 5.64
N THR A 214 -10.65 -8.10 5.99
CA THR A 214 -10.33 -8.98 7.13
C THR A 214 -8.96 -9.65 6.96
N ASN A 215 -8.55 -9.88 5.70
CA ASN A 215 -7.34 -10.58 5.31
C ASN A 215 -6.68 -9.92 4.10
N VAL A 216 -5.54 -10.49 3.68
CA VAL A 216 -4.85 -10.21 2.42
C VAL A 216 -4.59 -11.51 1.65
N ASN A 217 -4.74 -11.46 0.34
CA ASN A 217 -4.55 -12.61 -0.54
C ASN A 217 -3.14 -12.55 -1.17
N VAL A 218 -2.18 -13.18 -0.55
CA VAL A 218 -0.76 -13.14 -0.94
C VAL A 218 -0.15 -14.51 -1.12
N GLY A 219 -0.90 -15.59 -0.92
CA GLY A 219 -0.39 -16.96 -0.97
C GLY A 219 0.32 -17.28 -2.28
N HIS A 220 -0.22 -16.81 -3.41
CA HIS A 220 0.39 -17.02 -4.74
C HIS A 220 1.78 -16.36 -4.91
N LEU A 221 2.15 -15.41 -4.04
CA LEU A 221 3.46 -14.72 -4.02
C LEU A 221 4.50 -15.45 -3.16
N LEU A 222 4.05 -16.37 -2.31
CA LEU A 222 4.92 -17.09 -1.39
C LEU A 222 5.56 -18.29 -2.06
N ARG A 223 6.78 -18.63 -1.62
CA ARG A 223 7.42 -19.89 -1.96
C ARG A 223 6.86 -21.01 -1.10
N ASP A 224 6.91 -22.26 -1.59
CA ASP A 224 6.36 -23.38 -0.84
C ASP A 224 7.07 -23.57 0.51
N GLU A 225 8.39 -23.40 0.53
CA GLU A 225 9.20 -23.49 1.74
C GLU A 225 8.94 -22.37 2.78
N TRP A 226 8.14 -21.36 2.46
CA TRP A 226 7.75 -20.28 3.37
C TRP A 226 6.44 -20.54 4.10
N VAL A 227 5.76 -21.63 3.77
CA VAL A 227 4.48 -22.05 4.33
C VAL A 227 4.67 -23.38 5.02
N VAL A 228 3.96 -23.59 6.13
CA VAL A 228 4.03 -24.83 6.90
C VAL A 228 3.40 -26.02 6.17
N ASP A 229 3.91 -27.24 6.41
CA ASP A 229 3.32 -28.47 5.87
C ASP A 229 2.18 -29.01 6.75
N THR A 230 2.15 -28.66 8.04
CA THR A 230 1.09 -29.03 8.99
C THR A 230 0.71 -27.85 9.85
N TRP A 231 -0.58 -27.71 10.17
CA TRP A 231 -1.08 -26.67 11.09
C TRP A 231 -2.31 -27.11 11.86
N SER A 232 -2.46 -26.61 13.08
CA SER A 232 -3.61 -26.88 13.95
C SER A 232 -4.63 -25.74 13.85
N TYR A 233 -5.83 -26.06 13.39
CA TYR A 233 -6.94 -25.12 13.28
C TYR A 233 -7.97 -25.31 14.36
N GLN A 234 -8.69 -24.26 14.76
CA GLN A 234 -9.90 -24.36 15.58
C GLN A 234 -10.98 -25.07 14.77
N SER A 235 -11.15 -26.36 14.98
CA SER A 235 -11.91 -27.23 14.09
C SER A 235 -12.89 -28.14 14.85
N ARG A 236 -13.50 -29.06 14.11
CA ARG A 236 -14.35 -30.13 14.70
C ARG A 236 -14.17 -31.45 13.98
N GLU A 237 -14.33 -32.52 14.74
CA GLU A 237 -14.47 -33.84 14.16
C GLU A 237 -15.73 -34.56 14.67
N LYS A 238 -16.27 -35.41 13.83
CA LYS A 238 -17.43 -36.22 14.22
C LYS A 238 -16.99 -37.37 15.10
N VAL A 239 -17.54 -37.39 16.32
CA VAL A 239 -17.24 -38.44 17.31
C VAL A 239 -18.20 -39.61 17.18
N ALA A 240 -19.49 -39.34 17.01
CA ALA A 240 -20.54 -40.37 16.93
C ALA A 240 -21.76 -39.89 16.16
N ASP A 241 -22.51 -40.85 15.64
CA ASP A 241 -23.90 -40.68 15.25
C ASP A 241 -24.80 -41.23 16.35
N LEU A 242 -25.61 -40.37 16.95
CA LEU A 242 -26.57 -40.73 17.99
C LEU A 242 -27.95 -40.84 17.35
N SER A 243 -28.70 -41.85 17.77
CA SER A 243 -30.10 -42.00 17.39
C SER A 243 -30.96 -42.17 18.62
N SER A 244 -31.97 -41.35 18.76
CA SER A 244 -32.92 -41.44 19.89
C SER A 244 -34.35 -41.59 19.37
N PRO A 245 -35.14 -42.47 19.98
CA PRO A 245 -36.56 -42.56 19.69
C PRO A 245 -37.27 -41.27 20.06
N ILE A 246 -38.02 -40.71 19.11
CA ILE A 246 -38.87 -39.55 19.35
C ILE A 246 -40.27 -39.79 18.81
N THR A 247 -41.19 -38.94 19.19
CA THR A 247 -42.49 -38.84 18.58
C THR A 247 -42.50 -37.65 17.63
N ARG A 248 -42.58 -37.90 16.34
CA ARG A 248 -42.67 -36.88 15.30
C ARG A 248 -44.12 -36.48 15.08
N THR A 249 -44.39 -35.16 15.06
CA THR A 249 -45.72 -34.64 14.71
C THR A 249 -45.58 -33.75 13.47
N TYR A 250 -46.41 -33.96 12.45
CA TYR A 250 -46.39 -33.15 11.25
C TYR A 250 -47.80 -33.07 10.61
N THR A 251 -47.99 -32.08 9.75
CA THR A 251 -49.24 -31.91 9.01
C THR A 251 -49.02 -32.29 7.54
N THR A 252 -49.96 -32.97 6.94
CA THR A 252 -49.89 -33.44 5.56
C THR A 252 -51.27 -33.45 4.92
N GLY A 253 -51.32 -33.60 3.62
CA GLY A 253 -52.53 -33.85 2.86
C GLY A 253 -53.52 -32.68 2.84
N THR A 254 -52.99 -31.43 2.80
CA THR A 254 -53.86 -30.23 2.73
C THR A 254 -54.58 -30.20 1.36
N THR A 255 -55.91 -30.28 1.37
CA THR A 255 -56.74 -30.23 0.17
C THR A 255 -57.85 -29.21 0.35
N ARG A 256 -57.96 -28.27 -0.60
CA ARG A 256 -59.03 -27.29 -0.60
C ARG A 256 -60.38 -27.95 -0.89
N ILE A 257 -61.37 -27.60 -0.10
CA ILE A 257 -62.81 -28.02 -0.30
C ILE A 257 -63.60 -26.89 -0.97
N SER A 258 -63.53 -25.69 -0.40
CA SER A 258 -64.30 -24.54 -0.88
C SER A 258 -63.66 -23.20 -0.51
N GLY A 259 -64.26 -22.10 -0.91
CA GLY A 259 -63.77 -20.75 -0.64
C GLY A 259 -62.59 -20.35 -1.54
N SER A 260 -62.04 -19.20 -1.30
CA SER A 260 -60.91 -18.67 -2.08
C SER A 260 -59.83 -18.09 -1.19
N ILE A 261 -58.59 -18.06 -1.72
CA ILE A 261 -57.47 -17.30 -1.18
C ILE A 261 -56.97 -16.40 -2.32
N THR A 262 -56.92 -15.09 -2.01
CA THR A 262 -56.33 -14.10 -2.92
C THR A 262 -55.02 -13.64 -2.31
N VAL A 263 -53.99 -13.63 -3.15
CA VAL A 263 -52.64 -13.13 -2.76
C VAL A 263 -52.34 -11.91 -3.61
N ALA A 264 -51.99 -10.80 -2.95
CA ALA A 264 -51.63 -9.56 -3.61
C ALA A 264 -50.41 -8.94 -2.88
N ASP A 265 -49.61 -8.24 -3.63
CA ASP A 265 -48.53 -7.43 -3.00
C ASP A 265 -49.21 -6.23 -2.29
N TYR A 266 -48.90 -6.06 -1.01
CA TYR A 266 -49.49 -5.07 -0.14
C TYR A 266 -48.60 -3.85 0.02
N GLU A 267 -47.29 -4.08 0.26
CA GLU A 267 -46.31 -3.06 0.52
C GLU A 267 -44.91 -3.57 0.14
N THR A 268 -44.04 -2.67 -0.29
CA THR A 268 -42.64 -2.96 -0.50
C THR A 268 -41.82 -1.96 0.32
N TYR A 269 -40.75 -2.42 0.96
CA TYR A 269 -39.80 -1.57 1.70
C TYR A 269 -38.40 -2.13 1.61
N GLN A 270 -37.39 -1.26 1.89
CA GLN A 270 -35.99 -1.67 1.91
C GLN A 270 -35.75 -2.65 3.05
N ALA A 271 -35.07 -3.76 2.75
CA ALA A 271 -34.69 -4.74 3.75
C ALA A 271 -33.70 -4.14 4.75
N SER A 272 -33.83 -4.53 6.00
CA SER A 272 -32.85 -4.20 7.02
C SER A 272 -31.63 -5.13 6.85
N PHE A 273 -30.44 -4.55 6.94
CA PHE A 273 -29.20 -5.32 6.94
C PHE A 273 -28.66 -5.44 8.37
N THR A 274 -28.26 -6.62 8.75
CA THR A 274 -27.45 -6.86 9.95
C THR A 274 -26.33 -7.80 9.60
N GLU A 275 -25.14 -7.56 10.13
CA GLU A 275 -23.95 -8.40 9.87
C GLU A 275 -24.15 -9.88 10.17
N LEU A 276 -25.07 -10.16 11.08
CA LEU A 276 -25.40 -11.53 11.55
C LEU A 276 -26.44 -12.25 10.70
N GLN A 277 -27.34 -11.54 10.05
CA GLN A 277 -28.49 -12.11 9.33
C GLN A 277 -28.51 -11.72 7.85
N GLY A 278 -27.58 -10.85 7.42
CA GLY A 278 -27.65 -10.25 6.11
C GLY A 278 -28.91 -9.41 5.94
N TYR A 279 -29.38 -9.27 4.70
CA TYR A 279 -30.65 -8.61 4.43
C TYR A 279 -31.83 -9.43 4.95
N HIS A 280 -32.70 -8.81 5.74
CA HIS A 280 -33.87 -9.46 6.31
C HIS A 280 -35.06 -8.50 6.41
N CYS A 281 -36.25 -9.07 6.51
CA CYS A 281 -37.52 -8.34 6.55
C CYS A 281 -38.11 -8.37 7.97
N PRO A 282 -37.80 -7.37 8.83
CA PRO A 282 -38.15 -7.41 10.25
C PRO A 282 -39.63 -7.16 10.56
N THR A 283 -40.34 -6.48 9.69
CA THR A 283 -41.69 -6.00 9.96
C THR A 283 -42.70 -6.53 8.96
N ARG A 284 -43.87 -6.89 9.45
CA ARG A 284 -45.06 -7.17 8.69
C ARG A 284 -46.30 -6.76 9.47
N PRO A 285 -47.42 -6.38 8.83
CA PRO A 285 -48.67 -6.10 9.52
C PRO A 285 -49.19 -7.34 10.28
N ALA A 286 -49.87 -7.10 11.39
CA ALA A 286 -50.58 -8.17 12.06
C ALA A 286 -51.81 -8.58 11.25
N GLY A 287 -51.93 -9.89 11.05
CA GLY A 287 -53.14 -10.45 10.38
C GLY A 287 -54.31 -10.54 11.35
N ASN A 288 -55.50 -10.65 10.79
CA ASN A 288 -56.77 -10.85 11.49
C ASN A 288 -57.48 -12.14 11.09
N VAL A 289 -56.77 -13.16 10.62
CA VAL A 289 -57.33 -14.44 10.19
C VAL A 289 -57.99 -15.14 11.39
N THR A 290 -59.27 -15.37 11.30
CA THR A 290 -59.98 -16.35 12.14
C THR A 290 -59.85 -17.72 11.56
N THR A 291 -59.56 -18.72 12.42
CA THR A 291 -59.40 -20.11 12.02
C THR A 291 -60.28 -21.00 12.90
N GLU A 292 -61.23 -21.66 12.30
CA GLU A 292 -62.02 -22.69 12.97
C GLU A 292 -61.53 -24.04 12.48
N THR A 293 -61.42 -25.02 13.40
CA THR A 293 -60.91 -26.37 13.06
C THR A 293 -61.80 -27.39 13.73
N GLU A 294 -62.29 -28.32 12.90
CA GLU A 294 -63.13 -29.42 13.33
C GLU A 294 -62.40 -30.75 13.04
N GLU A 295 -62.31 -31.63 14.02
CA GLU A 295 -61.80 -33.01 13.86
C GLU A 295 -62.90 -33.87 13.24
N THR A 296 -62.60 -34.47 12.09
CA THR A 296 -63.59 -35.27 11.35
C THR A 296 -63.30 -36.77 11.38
N ALA A 297 -62.08 -37.16 11.63
CA ALA A 297 -61.69 -38.55 11.74
C ALA A 297 -60.41 -38.73 12.61
N TYR A 298 -60.34 -39.86 13.29
CA TYR A 298 -59.17 -40.31 14.04
C TYR A 298 -58.88 -41.77 13.71
N LYS A 299 -57.56 -42.09 13.53
CA LYS A 299 -57.07 -43.43 13.25
C LYS A 299 -55.82 -43.70 14.07
N GLU A 300 -55.74 -44.90 14.65
CA GLU A 300 -54.53 -45.43 15.26
C GLU A 300 -54.05 -46.68 14.52
N GLU A 301 -52.74 -46.81 14.38
CA GLU A 301 -52.09 -47.92 13.70
C GLU A 301 -50.80 -48.29 14.41
N ALA A 302 -50.61 -49.54 14.74
CA ALA A 302 -49.35 -50.01 15.27
C ALA A 302 -48.28 -50.06 14.18
N VAL A 303 -47.10 -49.44 14.46
CA VAL A 303 -45.96 -49.42 13.56
C VAL A 303 -44.76 -50.10 14.22
N VAL A 304 -43.93 -50.76 13.43
CA VAL A 304 -42.77 -51.53 13.90
C VAL A 304 -41.45 -50.85 13.51
N LEU A 305 -41.42 -50.16 12.40
CA LEU A 305 -40.25 -49.48 11.87
C LEU A 305 -40.52 -48.01 11.68
N PRO A 306 -39.56 -47.09 11.89
CA PRO A 306 -38.17 -47.33 12.33
C PRO A 306 -38.05 -47.61 13.84
N VAL A 307 -39.10 -47.35 14.62
CA VAL A 307 -39.19 -47.62 16.06
C VAL A 307 -40.57 -48.16 16.36
N PRO A 308 -40.69 -49.24 17.15
CA PRO A 308 -42.01 -49.76 17.57
C PRO A 308 -42.84 -48.71 18.29
N GLY A 309 -44.12 -48.61 17.99
CA GLY A 309 -45.03 -47.67 18.64
C GLY A 309 -46.35 -47.55 17.94
N VAL A 310 -47.07 -46.46 18.19
CA VAL A 310 -48.41 -46.21 17.62
C VAL A 310 -48.36 -44.97 16.78
N ARG A 311 -48.77 -45.08 15.50
CA ARG A 311 -49.05 -43.96 14.64
C ARG A 311 -50.48 -43.50 14.85
N LYS A 312 -50.67 -42.22 15.13
CA LYS A 312 -51.95 -41.58 15.29
C LYS A 312 -52.16 -40.57 14.15
N GLU A 313 -53.30 -40.59 13.58
CA GLU A 313 -53.69 -39.70 12.47
C GLU A 313 -55.04 -39.07 12.77
N TRP A 314 -55.09 -37.76 12.82
CA TRP A 314 -56.30 -36.95 12.92
C TRP A 314 -56.55 -36.26 11.59
N THR A 315 -57.80 -36.28 11.13
CA THR A 315 -58.24 -35.51 9.96
C THR A 315 -59.06 -34.33 10.44
N TYR A 316 -58.71 -33.14 9.96
CA TYR A 316 -59.35 -31.89 10.32
C TYR A 316 -59.94 -31.23 9.08
N ILE A 317 -61.09 -30.59 9.27
CA ILE A 317 -61.55 -29.53 8.36
C ILE A 317 -61.23 -28.21 9.01
N ARG A 318 -60.64 -27.30 8.24
CA ARG A 318 -60.26 -25.99 8.71
C ARG A 318 -60.91 -24.93 7.84
N THR A 319 -61.62 -23.99 8.48
CA THR A 319 -62.19 -22.82 7.84
C THR A 319 -61.41 -21.61 8.23
N ARG A 320 -60.98 -20.84 7.26
CA ARG A 320 -60.22 -19.58 7.48
C ARG A 320 -60.94 -18.42 6.81
N THR A 321 -61.04 -17.30 7.54
CA THR A 321 -61.61 -16.04 7.07
C THR A 321 -60.78 -14.89 7.59
N GLY A 322 -60.50 -13.89 6.76
CA GLY A 322 -59.70 -12.73 7.15
C GLY A 322 -58.40 -12.62 6.39
N THR A 323 -57.48 -11.84 6.91
CA THR A 323 -56.28 -11.45 6.20
C THR A 323 -55.03 -11.85 7.00
N ALA A 324 -54.07 -12.47 6.32
CA ALA A 324 -52.71 -12.74 6.84
C ALA A 324 -51.68 -12.05 5.94
N TYR A 325 -50.51 -11.85 6.49
CA TYR A 325 -49.39 -11.25 5.77
C TYR A 325 -48.14 -12.15 5.84
N SER A 326 -47.44 -12.21 4.72
CA SER A 326 -46.14 -12.85 4.63
C SER A 326 -45.14 -11.87 4.00
N THR A 327 -43.87 -12.02 4.29
CA THR A 327 -42.79 -11.24 3.68
C THR A 327 -41.92 -12.15 2.83
N VAL A 328 -41.51 -11.65 1.67
CA VAL A 328 -40.54 -12.29 0.78
C VAL A 328 -39.41 -11.29 0.57
N LEU A 329 -38.19 -11.71 0.85
CA LEU A 329 -36.99 -10.95 0.52
C LEU A 329 -36.65 -11.20 -0.96
N ASN A 330 -36.48 -10.13 -1.71
CA ASN A 330 -36.02 -10.13 -3.09
C ASN A 330 -34.83 -9.16 -3.16
N ASP A 331 -33.63 -9.70 -3.28
CA ASP A 331 -32.37 -8.96 -3.17
C ASP A 331 -32.33 -8.10 -1.87
N THR A 332 -32.40 -6.80 -2.00
CA THR A 332 -32.41 -5.83 -0.91
C THR A 332 -33.81 -5.28 -0.58
N THR A 333 -34.85 -5.83 -1.17
CA THR A 333 -36.23 -5.32 -1.04
C THR A 333 -37.14 -6.35 -0.39
N CYS A 334 -37.89 -5.94 0.62
CA CYS A 334 -38.94 -6.74 1.25
C CYS A 334 -40.27 -6.50 0.55
N ILE A 335 -40.88 -7.57 0.08
CA ILE A 335 -42.21 -7.55 -0.47
C ILE A 335 -43.17 -8.16 0.55
N VAL A 336 -44.09 -7.36 1.08
CA VAL A 336 -45.16 -7.84 1.97
C VAL A 336 -46.34 -8.30 1.11
N ARG A 337 -46.70 -9.56 1.22
CA ARG A 337 -47.89 -10.14 0.53
C ARG A 337 -49.02 -10.29 1.47
N GLN A 338 -50.17 -9.77 1.06
CA GLN A 338 -51.43 -9.94 1.74
C GLN A 338 -52.14 -11.19 1.20
N HIS A 339 -52.52 -12.07 2.11
CA HIS A 339 -53.30 -13.28 1.82
C HIS A 339 -54.71 -13.07 2.38
N THR A 340 -55.70 -12.89 1.54
CA THR A 340 -57.10 -12.75 1.93
C THR A 340 -57.81 -14.10 1.78
N TYR A 341 -58.31 -14.58 2.90
CA TYR A 341 -59.09 -15.86 2.97
C TYR A 341 -60.57 -15.51 3.00
N ASP A 342 -61.33 -15.97 1.99
CA ASP A 342 -62.76 -15.81 1.90
C ASP A 342 -63.43 -17.18 2.11
N ASN A 343 -63.85 -17.45 3.34
CA ASN A 343 -64.40 -18.71 3.76
C ASN A 343 -63.66 -19.90 3.18
N TYR A 344 -62.30 -19.81 3.25
CA TYR A 344 -61.45 -20.83 2.69
C TYR A 344 -61.47 -22.08 3.53
N VAL A 345 -62.04 -23.16 3.01
CA VAL A 345 -62.19 -24.46 3.68
C VAL A 345 -61.22 -25.46 3.06
N ASP A 346 -60.38 -26.03 3.90
CA ASP A 346 -59.44 -27.09 3.53
C ASP A 346 -59.48 -28.24 4.53
N THR A 347 -59.11 -29.42 4.07
CA THR A 347 -58.83 -30.56 4.96
C THR A 347 -57.32 -30.71 5.09
N TYR A 348 -56.89 -31.17 6.26
CA TYR A 348 -55.51 -31.58 6.48
C TYR A 348 -55.46 -32.72 7.52
N LYS A 349 -54.37 -33.46 7.46
CA LYS A 349 -54.09 -34.50 8.46
C LYS A 349 -52.97 -34.08 9.37
N LYS A 350 -53.17 -34.23 10.68
CA LYS A 350 -52.13 -34.19 11.70
C LYS A 350 -51.71 -35.60 12.02
N VAL A 351 -50.44 -35.91 11.78
CA VAL A 351 -49.87 -37.25 12.02
C VAL A 351 -48.89 -37.16 13.16
N GLN A 352 -49.02 -38.12 14.09
CA GLN A 352 -48.07 -38.34 15.16
C GLN A 352 -47.56 -39.74 15.06
N GLU A 353 -46.27 -39.95 14.89
CA GLU A 353 -45.68 -41.28 14.70
C GLU A 353 -44.33 -41.42 15.40
N PRO A 354 -43.94 -42.65 15.77
CA PRO A 354 -42.59 -42.94 16.26
C PRO A 354 -41.57 -42.68 15.13
N ALA A 355 -40.48 -42.02 15.47
CA ALA A 355 -39.40 -41.76 14.54
C ALA A 355 -38.04 -41.87 15.26
N LEU A 356 -36.96 -41.94 14.51
CA LEU A 356 -35.62 -41.80 15.05
C LEU A 356 -35.15 -40.40 14.76
N LEU A 357 -34.72 -39.72 15.79
CA LEU A 357 -33.95 -38.48 15.65
C LEU A 357 -32.49 -38.89 15.58
N SER A 358 -31.90 -38.70 14.41
CA SER A 358 -30.44 -38.84 14.26
C SER A 358 -29.78 -37.51 14.56
N LYS A 359 -28.83 -37.53 15.44
CA LYS A 359 -27.99 -36.41 15.80
C LYS A 359 -26.54 -36.80 15.65
N LYS A 360 -25.71 -35.85 15.26
CA LYS A 360 -24.26 -36.02 15.25
C LYS A 360 -23.70 -35.50 16.56
N GLN A 361 -22.70 -36.17 17.11
CA GLN A 361 -21.91 -35.67 18.20
C GLN A 361 -20.56 -35.21 17.66
N TRP A 362 -20.18 -34.00 17.98
CA TRP A 362 -18.98 -33.35 17.52
C TRP A 362 -18.01 -33.12 18.67
N ARG A 363 -16.71 -33.30 18.40
CA ARG A 363 -15.61 -32.79 19.24
C ARG A 363 -15.07 -31.54 18.59
N TYR A 364 -15.09 -30.42 19.31
CA TYR A 364 -14.50 -29.13 18.92
C TYR A 364 -13.18 -28.97 19.68
N ASP A 365 -12.08 -28.85 18.93
CA ASP A 365 -10.73 -28.69 19.46
C ASP A 365 -9.80 -28.03 18.42
N GLN A 366 -8.55 -27.73 18.80
CA GLN A 366 -7.49 -27.53 17.82
C GLN A 366 -7.12 -28.89 17.23
N ILE A 367 -7.32 -29.03 15.93
CA ILE A 367 -7.05 -30.27 15.19
C ILE A 367 -5.96 -29.98 14.16
N GLU A 368 -4.91 -30.79 14.18
CA GLU A 368 -3.81 -30.72 13.22
C GLU A 368 -4.22 -31.34 11.89
N TYR A 369 -3.90 -30.62 10.81
CA TYR A 369 -4.12 -31.04 9.43
C TYR A 369 -2.82 -30.98 8.64
N ASP A 370 -2.64 -31.93 7.74
CA ASP A 370 -1.65 -31.85 6.67
C ASP A 370 -2.14 -30.79 5.66
N VAL A 371 -1.33 -29.79 5.43
CA VAL A 371 -1.61 -28.65 4.54
C VAL A 371 -0.52 -28.46 3.49
N ALA A 372 0.31 -29.49 3.23
CA ALA A 372 1.37 -29.41 2.22
C ALA A 372 0.82 -29.03 0.82
N ASP A 373 -0.40 -29.48 0.48
CA ASP A 373 -1.12 -29.09 -0.74
C ASP A 373 -1.89 -27.77 -0.61
N TRP A 374 -1.39 -26.84 0.21
CA TRP A 374 -2.07 -25.60 0.57
C TRP A 374 -2.51 -24.73 -0.62
N ARG A 375 -1.80 -24.79 -1.75
CA ARG A 375 -2.18 -24.02 -2.96
C ARG A 375 -3.51 -24.47 -3.56
N THR A 376 -3.91 -25.71 -3.31
CA THR A 376 -5.19 -26.28 -3.77
C THR A 376 -6.25 -26.29 -2.68
N LEU A 377 -5.84 -26.35 -1.42
CA LEU A 377 -6.74 -26.41 -0.26
C LEU A 377 -7.18 -25.02 0.21
N GLY A 378 -6.28 -24.02 0.12
CA GLY A 378 -6.50 -22.68 0.58
C GLY A 378 -7.20 -21.80 -0.47
N ASN A 379 -7.64 -20.62 -0.04
CA ASN A 379 -8.26 -19.60 -0.88
C ASN A 379 -7.29 -18.51 -1.35
N GLY A 380 -5.99 -18.66 -1.06
CA GLY A 380 -4.94 -17.68 -1.36
C GLY A 380 -4.65 -16.70 -0.21
N CYS A 381 -5.52 -16.57 0.76
CA CYS A 381 -5.22 -15.86 2.01
C CYS A 381 -4.40 -16.73 2.95
N ILE A 382 -3.74 -16.08 3.89
CA ILE A 382 -2.82 -16.73 4.83
C ILE A 382 -3.04 -16.25 6.26
N GLU A 383 -2.69 -17.12 7.22
CA GLU A 383 -2.47 -16.70 8.59
C GLU A 383 -1.02 -16.26 8.80
N GLU A 384 -0.83 -15.23 9.61
CA GLU A 384 0.48 -14.65 9.91
C GLU A 384 1.37 -15.56 10.76
N ARG A 385 2.65 -15.26 10.71
CA ARG A 385 3.72 -15.88 11.51
C ARG A 385 3.47 -15.68 13.01
N ASP A 386 4.28 -16.28 13.85
CA ASP A 386 4.13 -16.17 15.29
C ASP A 386 4.25 -14.72 15.76
N THR A 387 3.45 -14.40 16.75
CA THR A 387 3.38 -13.11 17.42
C THR A 387 2.97 -13.30 18.88
N TYR A 388 2.81 -12.21 19.61
CA TYR A 388 2.35 -12.23 20.98
C TYR A 388 1.45 -11.02 21.26
N GLU A 389 0.69 -11.07 22.35
CA GLU A 389 -0.08 -9.93 22.84
C GLU A 389 0.87 -8.83 23.33
N ILE A 390 0.87 -7.69 22.61
CA ILE A 390 1.78 -6.57 22.87
C ILE A 390 1.05 -5.56 23.76
N GLY A 391 1.53 -5.40 24.98
CA GLY A 391 0.96 -4.42 25.93
C GLY A 391 1.54 -3.01 25.81
N ASN A 392 2.70 -2.85 25.15
CA ASN A 392 3.35 -1.55 24.93
C ASN A 392 4.04 -1.54 23.56
N TYR A 393 3.50 -0.77 22.62
CA TYR A 393 4.00 -0.66 21.27
C TYR A 393 5.24 0.23 21.10
N ASP A 394 5.66 0.98 22.13
CA ASP A 394 6.95 1.68 22.14
C ASP A 394 8.15 0.72 22.32
N MET A 395 7.89 -0.50 22.79
CA MET A 395 8.91 -1.51 23.09
C MET A 395 8.56 -2.89 22.51
N VAL A 396 8.27 -2.93 21.22
CA VAL A 396 7.96 -4.20 20.53
C VAL A 396 9.21 -5.06 20.39
N ASP A 397 9.13 -6.30 20.83
CA ASP A 397 10.17 -7.30 20.64
C ASP A 397 9.95 -8.05 19.31
N LEU A 398 10.64 -7.63 18.26
CA LEU A 398 10.56 -8.24 16.93
C LEU A 398 11.09 -9.69 16.88
N SER A 399 11.81 -10.16 17.90
CA SER A 399 12.19 -11.57 17.98
C SER A 399 11.01 -12.48 18.38
N ARG A 400 9.91 -11.89 18.86
CA ARG A 400 8.67 -12.55 19.24
C ARG A 400 7.50 -12.16 18.33
N ALA A 401 7.42 -10.88 17.92
CA ALA A 401 6.44 -10.37 16.96
C ALA A 401 6.98 -10.55 15.53
N LEU A 402 7.13 -11.80 15.09
CA LEU A 402 7.77 -12.13 13.81
C LEU A 402 6.96 -11.63 12.62
N ASP A 403 5.66 -11.45 12.80
CA ASP A 403 4.74 -10.91 11.83
C ASP A 403 4.95 -9.41 11.57
N LEU A 404 5.44 -8.65 12.56
CA LEU A 404 5.77 -7.22 12.44
C LEU A 404 7.17 -6.95 11.89
N ASP A 405 8.04 -7.97 11.83
CA ASP A 405 9.34 -7.86 11.13
C ASP A 405 9.12 -8.01 9.63
N LEU A 406 9.05 -6.87 8.93
CA LEU A 406 8.70 -6.82 7.49
C LEU A 406 9.70 -7.54 6.59
N ASP A 407 10.96 -7.62 7.00
CA ASP A 407 12.05 -8.17 6.18
C ASP A 407 12.43 -9.61 6.50
N ARG A 408 11.85 -10.16 7.56
CA ARG A 408 12.21 -11.51 7.98
C ARG A 408 11.86 -12.55 6.93
N ILE A 409 12.88 -13.22 6.43
CA ILE A 409 12.71 -14.38 5.56
C ILE A 409 12.42 -15.60 6.44
N PRO A 410 11.40 -16.41 6.12
CA PRO A 410 11.12 -17.64 6.87
C PRO A 410 12.30 -18.61 6.87
N THR A 411 12.50 -19.26 8.00
CA THR A 411 13.44 -20.37 8.12
C THR A 411 12.70 -21.67 7.81
N VAL A 412 13.17 -22.40 6.81
CA VAL A 412 12.56 -23.68 6.40
C VAL A 412 12.53 -24.64 7.57
N GLY A 413 11.35 -25.20 7.87
CA GLY A 413 11.16 -26.15 8.96
C GLY A 413 11.05 -25.51 10.35
N ASP A 414 10.99 -24.17 10.44
CA ASP A 414 10.65 -23.44 11.66
C ASP A 414 9.24 -22.81 11.53
N PRO A 415 8.20 -23.51 12.03
CA PRO A 415 6.81 -23.06 11.87
C PRO A 415 6.53 -21.68 12.47
N ALA A 416 7.32 -21.22 13.44
CA ALA A 416 7.14 -19.91 14.04
C ALA A 416 7.39 -18.80 13.00
N THR A 417 8.32 -19.01 12.06
CA THR A 417 8.72 -18.05 11.04
C THR A 417 7.96 -18.18 9.72
N GLN A 418 7.26 -19.33 9.53
CA GLN A 418 6.51 -19.64 8.31
C GLN A 418 5.06 -19.15 8.40
N TRP A 419 4.43 -18.89 7.26
CA TRP A 419 3.00 -18.60 7.18
C TRP A 419 2.17 -19.88 7.18
N ARG A 420 0.88 -19.74 7.45
CA ARG A 420 -0.10 -20.82 7.46
C ARG A 420 -1.17 -20.53 6.41
N PRO A 421 -1.61 -21.51 5.63
CA PRO A 421 -2.68 -21.29 4.66
C PRO A 421 -4.01 -21.07 5.38
N MET A 422 -4.82 -20.13 4.90
CA MET A 422 -6.20 -20.03 5.35
C MET A 422 -7.05 -21.08 4.65
N ILE A 423 -7.72 -21.91 5.46
CA ILE A 423 -8.65 -22.93 4.99
C ILE A 423 -9.97 -22.76 5.74
N PRO A 424 -10.86 -21.87 5.28
CA PRO A 424 -12.08 -21.49 6.01
C PRO A 424 -12.99 -22.68 6.32
N SER A 425 -12.95 -23.74 5.49
CA SER A 425 -13.76 -24.95 5.70
C SER A 425 -13.35 -25.77 6.92
N TYR A 426 -12.14 -25.57 7.47
CA TYR A 426 -11.67 -26.25 8.67
C TYR A 426 -12.05 -25.53 9.95
N ILE A 427 -12.45 -24.25 9.87
CA ILE A 427 -12.66 -23.40 11.04
C ILE A 427 -14.08 -23.52 11.57
N PHE A 428 -14.19 -23.86 12.85
CA PHE A 428 -15.44 -23.88 13.60
C PHE A 428 -15.25 -23.17 14.93
N GLY A 429 -15.94 -22.03 15.09
CA GLY A 429 -15.92 -21.25 16.32
C GLY A 429 -16.66 -21.98 17.44
N ARG A 430 -15.91 -22.56 18.36
CA ARG A 430 -16.45 -23.23 19.55
C ARG A 430 -17.42 -22.31 20.29
N GLN A 431 -18.67 -22.76 20.50
CA GLN A 431 -19.77 -22.02 21.11
C GLN A 431 -20.26 -20.77 20.33
N LEU A 432 -19.79 -20.55 19.12
CA LEU A 432 -20.35 -19.51 18.25
C LEU A 432 -21.78 -19.83 17.84
N GLN A 433 -22.70 -18.89 18.04
CA GLN A 433 -24.11 -19.01 17.68
C GLN A 433 -24.42 -18.11 16.47
N TRP A 434 -25.54 -18.38 15.81
CA TRP A 434 -26.02 -17.62 14.64
C TRP A 434 -26.26 -16.12 14.92
N ASN A 435 -26.40 -15.73 16.16
CA ASN A 435 -26.52 -14.33 16.56
C ASN A 435 -25.18 -13.62 16.81
N GLY A 436 -24.05 -14.25 16.43
CA GLY A 436 -22.69 -13.75 16.64
C GLY A 436 -22.27 -13.66 18.09
N LYS A 437 -23.11 -14.15 19.01
CA LYS A 437 -22.77 -14.19 20.44
C LYS A 437 -22.26 -15.57 20.80
N GLY A 438 -21.27 -15.61 21.64
CA GLY A 438 -20.72 -16.85 22.14
C GLY A 438 -19.93 -16.62 23.41
N LYS A 439 -19.76 -17.69 24.17
CA LYS A 439 -18.85 -17.72 25.29
C LYS A 439 -17.67 -18.58 24.85
N PHE A 440 -16.65 -17.96 24.29
CA PHE A 440 -15.50 -18.67 23.73
C PHE A 440 -14.70 -19.33 24.86
N ASP A 441 -14.52 -20.64 24.77
CA ASP A 441 -13.70 -21.43 25.67
C ASP A 441 -12.67 -22.21 24.84
N THR A 442 -11.40 -22.04 25.16
CA THR A 442 -10.28 -22.72 24.48
C THR A 442 -10.22 -24.22 24.75
N LYS A 443 -10.98 -24.72 25.76
CA LYS A 443 -10.98 -26.13 26.09
C LYS A 443 -11.76 -26.97 25.08
N GLU A 444 -11.34 -28.21 24.89
CA GLU A 444 -12.08 -29.22 24.13
C GLU A 444 -13.54 -29.29 24.59
N LYS A 445 -14.46 -29.45 23.66
CA LYS A 445 -15.87 -29.61 23.92
C LYS A 445 -16.48 -30.70 23.06
N ILE A 446 -17.09 -31.69 23.69
CA ILE A 446 -17.91 -32.71 23.02
C ILE A 446 -19.38 -32.36 23.23
N THR A 447 -20.13 -32.19 22.12
CA THR A 447 -21.54 -31.75 22.17
C THR A 447 -22.33 -32.24 20.95
N GLU A 448 -23.66 -32.23 21.08
CA GLU A 448 -24.61 -32.42 19.96
C GLU A 448 -24.94 -31.09 19.27
N ASP A 449 -24.52 -29.95 19.83
CA ASP A 449 -24.74 -28.64 19.23
C ASP A 449 -23.82 -28.49 18.03
N GLU A 450 -24.39 -28.06 16.91
CA GLU A 450 -23.62 -27.60 15.74
C GLU A 450 -23.36 -26.11 15.85
N TYR A 451 -22.11 -25.75 16.13
CA TYR A 451 -21.69 -24.35 16.14
C TYR A 451 -21.40 -23.88 14.72
N VAL A 452 -21.62 -22.59 14.50
CA VAL A 452 -21.47 -21.97 13.19
C VAL A 452 -20.01 -21.79 12.84
N SER A 453 -19.67 -21.99 11.57
CA SER A 453 -18.36 -21.62 11.05
C SER A 453 -18.36 -20.13 10.63
N PRO A 454 -17.21 -19.45 10.60
CA PRO A 454 -17.10 -18.11 10.05
C PRO A 454 -17.60 -17.99 8.61
N VAL A 455 -17.42 -19.04 7.79
CA VAL A 455 -17.99 -19.12 6.43
C VAL A 455 -19.51 -19.01 6.46
N GLY A 456 -20.17 -19.70 7.40
CA GLY A 456 -21.62 -19.64 7.55
C GLY A 456 -22.16 -18.27 7.97
N LEU A 457 -21.29 -17.41 8.52
CA LEU A 457 -21.57 -16.02 8.89
C LEU A 457 -21.07 -15.00 7.85
N SER A 458 -20.54 -15.44 6.72
CA SER A 458 -19.85 -14.60 5.73
C SER A 458 -18.68 -13.78 6.35
N SER A 459 -18.02 -14.35 7.38
CA SER A 459 -16.96 -13.70 8.16
C SER A 459 -15.59 -14.33 7.91
N ALA A 460 -15.33 -14.82 6.69
CA ALA A 460 -14.06 -15.39 6.25
C ALA A 460 -13.64 -14.79 4.90
N ALA A 461 -13.73 -13.46 4.79
CA ALA A 461 -13.41 -12.74 3.57
C ALA A 461 -11.93 -12.92 3.16
N CYS A 462 -11.71 -13.13 1.86
CA CYS A 462 -10.38 -13.21 1.27
C CYS A 462 -10.38 -12.37 -0.02
N PRO A 463 -9.82 -11.16 0.00
CA PRO A 463 -9.91 -10.22 -1.11
C PRO A 463 -9.17 -10.68 -2.36
N ALA A 464 -9.26 -9.90 -3.43
CA ALA A 464 -8.56 -10.16 -4.67
C ALA A 464 -7.04 -10.31 -4.45
N PRO A 465 -6.34 -11.11 -5.28
CA PRO A 465 -4.91 -11.36 -5.13
C PRO A 465 -4.07 -10.08 -5.17
N ALA A 466 -3.16 -9.92 -4.23
CA ALA A 466 -2.17 -8.84 -4.23
C ALA A 466 -1.22 -8.94 -5.42
N ARG A 467 -0.61 -7.83 -5.85
CA ARG A 467 0.37 -7.80 -6.93
C ARG A 467 1.69 -7.17 -6.47
N LYS A 468 2.78 -7.82 -6.82
CA LYS A 468 4.13 -7.25 -6.65
C LYS A 468 4.32 -6.05 -7.56
N LEU A 469 5.32 -5.23 -7.26
CA LEU A 469 5.72 -4.11 -8.10
C LEU A 469 6.07 -4.57 -9.52
N SER A 470 5.35 -4.07 -10.50
CA SER A 470 5.59 -4.30 -11.94
C SER A 470 5.19 -3.09 -12.75
N GLU A 471 5.81 -2.89 -13.91
CA GLU A 471 5.27 -2.00 -14.92
C GLU A 471 3.95 -2.57 -15.41
N MET A 472 2.97 -1.72 -15.66
CA MET A 472 1.63 -2.11 -16.11
C MET A 472 1.16 -1.19 -17.22
N THR A 473 0.54 -1.78 -18.24
CA THR A 473 -0.25 -1.03 -19.23
C THR A 473 -1.60 -0.62 -18.62
N ALA A 474 -2.28 0.31 -19.26
CA ALA A 474 -3.62 0.73 -18.83
C ALA A 474 -4.62 -0.45 -18.85
N GLU A 475 -4.54 -1.32 -19.87
CA GLU A 475 -5.40 -2.51 -20.00
C GLU A 475 -5.17 -3.50 -18.85
N GLU A 476 -3.90 -3.83 -18.55
CA GLU A 476 -3.56 -4.72 -17.42
C GLU A 476 -3.97 -4.15 -16.06
N LEU A 477 -3.96 -2.83 -15.92
CA LEU A 477 -4.45 -2.16 -14.72
C LEU A 477 -5.95 -2.28 -14.60
N THR A 478 -6.72 -1.94 -15.66
CA THR A 478 -8.18 -2.05 -15.67
C THR A 478 -8.62 -3.49 -15.39
N ASP A 479 -8.03 -4.48 -16.08
CA ASP A 479 -8.32 -5.90 -15.86
C ASP A 479 -8.10 -6.32 -14.40
N TYR A 480 -7.05 -5.79 -13.78
CA TYR A 480 -6.79 -6.08 -12.37
C TYR A 480 -7.81 -5.40 -11.44
N LEU A 481 -8.07 -4.11 -11.63
CA LEU A 481 -9.05 -3.36 -10.81
C LEU A 481 -10.46 -3.97 -10.90
N ASP A 482 -10.81 -4.54 -12.03
CA ASP A 482 -12.08 -5.25 -12.22
C ASP A 482 -12.20 -6.52 -11.38
N THR A 483 -11.12 -7.06 -10.86
CA THR A 483 -11.16 -8.20 -9.93
C THR A 483 -11.56 -7.81 -8.51
N LEU A 484 -11.41 -6.52 -8.14
CA LEU A 484 -11.66 -6.05 -6.79
C LEU A 484 -13.16 -6.11 -6.45
N ARG A 485 -13.47 -6.62 -5.26
CA ARG A 485 -14.82 -6.72 -4.69
C ARG A 485 -14.79 -6.25 -3.25
N ALA A 486 -15.84 -5.56 -2.82
CA ALA A 486 -15.96 -5.13 -1.44
C ALA A 486 -16.49 -6.27 -0.57
N GLU A 487 -15.71 -6.67 0.43
CA GLU A 487 -16.09 -7.73 1.37
C GLU A 487 -15.28 -7.68 2.68
N GLY A 488 -15.87 -8.18 3.74
CA GLY A 488 -15.18 -8.34 5.03
C GLY A 488 -15.14 -7.07 5.88
N SER A 489 -14.35 -7.14 6.94
CA SER A 489 -14.19 -6.13 7.98
C SER A 489 -12.85 -5.43 7.88
N THR A 490 -12.70 -4.28 8.57
CA THR A 490 -11.55 -3.39 8.37
C THR A 490 -10.39 -3.70 9.33
N TYR A 491 -9.33 -4.29 8.78
CA TYR A 491 -8.09 -4.64 9.48
C TYR A 491 -6.91 -3.90 8.82
N HIS A 492 -6.68 -2.66 9.21
CA HIS A 492 -5.66 -1.77 8.61
C HIS A 492 -4.25 -2.31 8.74
N ASP A 493 -3.93 -2.98 9.85
CA ASP A 493 -2.58 -3.47 10.14
C ASP A 493 -2.08 -4.49 9.12
N ILE A 494 -2.94 -5.43 8.69
CA ILE A 494 -2.51 -6.46 7.74
C ILE A 494 -2.25 -5.86 6.34
N GLY A 495 -3.03 -4.85 5.94
CA GLY A 495 -2.79 -4.10 4.72
C GLY A 495 -1.44 -3.37 4.75
N MET A 496 -1.14 -2.64 5.84
CA MET A 496 0.13 -1.92 6.01
C MET A 496 1.33 -2.87 6.09
N ILE A 497 1.21 -3.99 6.83
CA ILE A 497 2.26 -5.01 6.93
C ILE A 497 2.62 -5.56 5.54
N TRP A 498 1.63 -5.96 4.74
CA TRP A 498 1.90 -6.53 3.42
C TRP A 498 2.29 -5.48 2.38
N GLY A 499 1.73 -4.27 2.45
CA GLY A 499 2.22 -3.15 1.66
C GLY A 499 3.70 -2.88 1.91
N GLY A 500 4.10 -2.86 3.19
CA GLY A 500 5.49 -2.70 3.60
C GLY A 500 6.42 -3.83 3.13
N ARG A 501 5.97 -5.09 3.20
CA ARG A 501 6.75 -6.25 2.71
C ARG A 501 6.95 -6.21 1.20
N LEU A 502 5.91 -5.88 0.44
CA LEU A 502 5.95 -5.88 -1.03
C LEU A 502 6.74 -4.71 -1.62
N ILE A 503 6.86 -3.58 -0.90
CA ILE A 503 7.65 -2.43 -1.37
C ILE A 503 9.08 -2.42 -0.81
N SER A 504 9.36 -3.22 0.24
CA SER A 504 10.67 -3.21 0.90
C SER A 504 11.81 -3.50 -0.08
N PRO A 505 12.89 -2.68 -0.09
CA PRO A 505 14.11 -2.97 -0.84
C PRO A 505 14.94 -4.09 -0.23
N THR A 506 14.55 -4.55 0.95
CA THR A 506 15.22 -5.59 1.73
C THR A 506 14.22 -6.71 2.08
N GLY A 507 14.66 -7.85 2.56
CA GLY A 507 13.78 -8.95 2.96
C GLY A 507 13.27 -9.82 1.81
N LEU A 508 11.98 -10.17 1.84
CA LEU A 508 11.35 -11.20 0.99
C LEU A 508 11.53 -10.98 -0.52
N PHE A 509 11.42 -9.73 -0.97
CA PHE A 509 11.42 -9.35 -2.38
C PHE A 509 12.63 -8.47 -2.73
N ALA A 510 13.71 -8.51 -1.94
CA ALA A 510 14.92 -7.72 -2.15
C ALA A 510 15.54 -7.92 -3.54
N SER A 511 15.49 -9.15 -4.08
CA SER A 511 16.01 -9.43 -5.42
C SER A 511 15.31 -8.67 -6.55
N GLU A 512 14.08 -8.19 -6.30
CA GLU A 512 13.25 -7.47 -7.28
C GLU A 512 13.20 -5.96 -6.97
N ASN A 513 13.38 -5.58 -5.69
CA ASN A 513 13.12 -4.23 -5.20
C ASN A 513 14.37 -3.45 -4.77
N ALA A 514 15.53 -4.09 -4.65
CA ALA A 514 16.77 -3.39 -4.29
C ALA A 514 17.14 -2.34 -5.35
N ASP A 515 17.80 -1.27 -4.90
CA ASP A 515 18.34 -0.26 -5.79
C ASP A 515 19.40 -0.86 -6.71
N GLY A 516 19.42 -0.43 -7.96
CA GLY A 516 20.47 -0.80 -8.89
C GLY A 516 21.79 -0.07 -8.56
N PRO A 517 22.92 -0.56 -9.05
CA PRO A 517 24.23 0.03 -8.74
C PRO A 517 24.38 1.50 -9.16
N ASN A 518 23.56 1.99 -10.10
CA ASN A 518 23.61 3.36 -10.64
C ASN A 518 22.21 4.03 -10.68
N SER A 519 21.23 3.47 -10.01
CA SER A 519 19.87 4.03 -10.00
C SER A 519 19.28 3.97 -8.60
N THR A 520 18.83 5.11 -8.09
CA THR A 520 18.01 5.17 -6.89
C THR A 520 16.53 5.02 -7.27
N VAL A 521 15.77 4.34 -6.41
CA VAL A 521 14.33 4.17 -6.58
C VAL A 521 13.60 5.03 -5.55
N SER A 522 12.71 5.90 -6.01
CA SER A 522 11.79 6.62 -5.13
C SER A 522 10.61 5.70 -4.81
N ARG A 523 10.37 5.44 -3.52
CA ARG A 523 9.34 4.49 -3.08
C ARG A 523 8.21 5.21 -2.37
N HIS A 524 6.99 4.95 -2.84
CA HIS A 524 5.78 5.56 -2.32
C HIS A 524 4.74 4.48 -2.01
N LEU A 525 4.18 4.53 -0.81
CA LEU A 525 3.08 3.68 -0.41
C LEU A 525 1.85 4.55 -0.23
N ILE A 526 0.78 4.28 -0.98
CA ILE A 526 -0.51 4.97 -0.89
C ILE A 526 -1.45 4.03 -0.13
N PHE A 527 -1.84 4.42 1.07
CA PHE A 527 -2.81 3.72 1.90
C PHE A 527 -4.16 4.43 1.80
N LEU A 528 -5.17 3.73 1.25
CA LEU A 528 -6.51 4.25 1.09
C LEU A 528 -7.48 3.46 1.96
N THR A 529 -8.32 4.17 2.71
CA THR A 529 -9.39 3.60 3.54
C THR A 529 -10.65 4.46 3.50
N ASP A 530 -11.81 3.84 3.70
CA ASP A 530 -13.11 4.52 3.79
C ASP A 530 -13.71 4.50 5.19
N GLY A 531 -12.96 4.03 6.19
CA GLY A 531 -13.48 3.89 7.54
C GLY A 531 -12.43 3.83 8.65
N GLU A 532 -12.94 3.77 9.86
CA GLU A 532 -12.13 3.47 11.04
C GLU A 532 -11.84 1.97 11.12
N THR A 533 -10.87 1.61 11.95
CA THR A 533 -10.57 0.21 12.29
C THR A 533 -11.80 -0.47 12.87
N ALA A 534 -12.34 -1.45 12.19
CA ALA A 534 -13.58 -2.14 12.56
C ALA A 534 -13.46 -3.68 12.45
N PRO A 535 -12.58 -4.32 13.24
CA PRO A 535 -12.44 -5.77 13.22
C PRO A 535 -13.60 -6.45 13.93
N LEU A 536 -13.97 -7.64 13.47
CA LEU A 536 -14.96 -8.50 14.13
C LEU A 536 -14.26 -9.71 14.76
N ASP A 537 -14.47 -9.90 16.06
CA ASP A 537 -13.90 -11.04 16.81
C ASP A 537 -14.42 -12.40 16.34
N VAL A 538 -15.56 -12.44 15.65
CA VAL A 538 -16.14 -13.65 15.05
C VAL A 538 -15.63 -13.95 13.65
N SER A 539 -14.77 -13.09 13.08
CA SER A 539 -14.16 -13.30 11.78
C SER A 539 -12.99 -14.27 11.84
N TYR A 540 -12.78 -15.00 10.75
CA TYR A 540 -11.53 -15.71 10.51
C TYR A 540 -10.55 -14.74 9.87
N SER A 541 -9.63 -14.22 10.69
CA SER A 541 -8.64 -13.22 10.30
C SER A 541 -7.29 -13.85 9.97
N SER A 542 -6.34 -13.03 9.54
CA SER A 542 -4.94 -13.45 9.38
C SER A 542 -4.25 -13.90 10.69
N TYR A 543 -4.96 -13.86 11.82
CA TYR A 543 -4.49 -14.38 13.12
C TYR A 543 -5.31 -15.55 13.64
N GLY A 544 -6.03 -16.21 12.74
CA GLY A 544 -6.91 -17.32 13.06
C GLY A 544 -8.29 -16.85 13.53
N PHE A 545 -8.98 -17.69 14.26
CA PHE A 545 -10.22 -17.31 14.94
C PHE A 545 -9.85 -16.70 16.31
N GLU A 546 -9.69 -15.37 16.32
CA GLU A 546 -8.97 -14.63 17.37
C GLU A 546 -9.40 -14.91 18.82
N PRO A 547 -10.71 -15.05 19.17
CA PRO A 547 -11.12 -15.36 20.53
C PRO A 547 -10.66 -16.73 21.05
N LEU A 548 -10.36 -17.66 20.14
CA LEU A 548 -9.92 -19.03 20.48
C LEU A 548 -8.42 -19.20 20.31
N ASP A 549 -7.83 -18.66 19.22
CA ASP A 549 -6.40 -18.80 18.93
C ASP A 549 -5.52 -17.87 19.78
N GLN A 550 -6.03 -16.74 20.18
CA GLN A 550 -5.43 -15.79 21.15
C GLN A 550 -3.95 -15.47 20.85
N ARG A 551 -3.61 -15.34 19.59
CA ARG A 551 -2.22 -15.17 19.16
C ARG A 551 -1.69 -13.75 19.43
N ARG A 552 -2.50 -12.73 19.19
CA ARG A 552 -2.16 -11.30 19.40
C ARG A 552 -3.12 -10.57 20.33
N TRP A 553 -4.29 -11.12 20.54
CA TRP A 553 -5.38 -10.57 21.32
C TRP A 553 -6.25 -11.68 21.90
N SER A 554 -6.90 -11.41 23.02
CA SER A 554 -7.90 -12.29 23.64
C SER A 554 -9.09 -11.48 24.16
N PRO A 555 -10.26 -12.10 24.39
CA PRO A 555 -11.42 -11.41 25.00
C PRO A 555 -11.17 -10.84 26.39
N THR A 556 -10.05 -11.17 27.02
CA THR A 556 -9.64 -10.67 28.34
C THR A 556 -8.49 -9.66 28.28
N SER A 557 -8.03 -9.32 27.07
CA SER A 557 -6.99 -8.31 26.85
C SER A 557 -7.41 -6.95 27.37
N PRO A 558 -6.49 -6.13 27.92
CA PRO A 558 -6.78 -4.79 28.39
C PRO A 558 -7.14 -3.84 27.25
N MET A 559 -6.61 -4.07 26.04
CA MET A 559 -6.96 -3.36 24.81
C MET A 559 -8.03 -4.13 24.05
N SER A 560 -8.94 -3.40 23.41
CA SER A 560 -9.88 -3.99 22.46
C SER A 560 -9.16 -4.54 21.24
N LEU A 561 -9.84 -5.36 20.44
CA LEU A 561 -9.29 -5.86 19.18
C LEU A 561 -9.03 -4.69 18.20
N ALA A 562 -9.91 -3.69 18.15
CA ALA A 562 -9.73 -2.50 17.32
C ALA A 562 -8.48 -1.70 17.72
N GLU A 563 -8.29 -1.43 19.02
CA GLU A 563 -7.07 -0.77 19.51
C GLU A 563 -5.81 -1.58 19.22
N THR A 564 -5.89 -2.91 19.29
CA THR A 564 -4.77 -3.80 18.92
C THR A 564 -4.42 -3.65 17.46
N VAL A 565 -5.39 -3.69 16.55
CA VAL A 565 -5.20 -3.50 15.09
C VAL A 565 -4.60 -2.12 14.80
N GLU A 566 -5.14 -1.06 15.42
CA GLU A 566 -4.68 0.32 15.19
C GLU A 566 -3.23 0.55 15.66
N ASN A 567 -2.87 0.03 16.84
CA ASN A 567 -1.49 0.12 17.34
C ASN A 567 -0.51 -0.68 16.46
N ARG A 568 -0.92 -1.83 15.96
CA ARG A 568 -0.11 -2.63 15.02
C ARG A 568 0.07 -1.94 13.68
N PHE A 569 -0.98 -1.30 13.17
CA PHE A 569 -0.91 -0.43 11.99
C PHE A 569 0.12 0.69 12.19
N SER A 570 0.06 1.41 13.31
CA SER A 570 1.00 2.50 13.62
C SER A 570 2.44 2.01 13.72
N PHE A 571 2.67 0.86 14.33
CA PHE A 571 3.99 0.25 14.42
C PHE A 571 4.51 -0.15 13.04
N ALA A 572 3.70 -0.86 12.24
CA ALA A 572 4.07 -1.26 10.88
C ALA A 572 4.38 -0.06 9.98
N CYS A 573 3.61 1.03 10.12
CA CYS A 573 3.87 2.29 9.45
C CYS A 573 5.27 2.84 9.78
N GLY A 574 5.66 2.82 11.06
CA GLY A 574 7.01 3.19 11.50
C GLY A 574 8.10 2.35 10.84
N GLU A 575 7.89 1.03 10.74
CA GLU A 575 8.82 0.12 10.06
C GLU A 575 8.93 0.40 8.55
N VAL A 576 7.82 0.71 7.87
CA VAL A 576 7.82 1.09 6.46
C VAL A 576 8.60 2.38 6.23
N ARG A 577 8.40 3.41 7.06
CA ARG A 577 9.15 4.68 6.96
C ARG A 577 10.67 4.49 7.16
N ARG A 578 11.10 3.57 8.03
CA ARG A 578 12.52 3.24 8.23
C ARG A 578 13.21 2.69 6.98
N LYS A 579 12.43 2.23 6.00
CA LYS A 579 12.93 1.76 4.70
C LYS A 579 13.00 2.84 3.63
N ASN A 580 12.92 4.11 4.04
CA ASN A 580 12.92 5.26 3.14
C ASN A 580 11.76 5.22 2.13
N VAL A 581 10.59 4.79 2.59
CA VAL A 581 9.34 4.80 1.83
C VAL A 581 8.50 6.00 2.27
N THR A 582 8.07 6.83 1.33
CA THR A 582 7.12 7.91 1.59
C THR A 582 5.72 7.32 1.66
N ILE A 583 5.01 7.56 2.76
CA ILE A 583 3.65 7.03 2.96
C ILE A 583 2.64 8.16 2.73
N TRP A 584 1.66 7.90 1.89
CA TRP A 584 0.49 8.75 1.68
C TRP A 584 -0.72 8.04 2.28
N VAL A 585 -1.57 8.77 3.00
CA VAL A 585 -2.80 8.22 3.57
C VAL A 585 -4.00 9.02 3.07
N ILE A 586 -4.99 8.32 2.53
CA ILE A 586 -6.21 8.91 2.00
C ILE A 586 -7.40 8.31 2.74
N GLY A 587 -8.20 9.16 3.41
CA GLY A 587 -9.53 8.83 3.91
C GLY A 587 -10.56 9.18 2.85
N PHE A 588 -11.39 8.23 2.45
CA PHE A 588 -12.42 8.43 1.43
C PHE A 588 -13.82 8.28 2.01
N GLY A 589 -14.55 9.37 2.14
CA GLY A 589 -15.85 9.44 2.81
C GLY A 589 -15.76 9.31 4.33
N THR A 590 -14.56 9.46 4.90
CA THR A 590 -14.29 9.36 6.34
C THR A 590 -13.22 10.34 6.78
N ALA A 591 -13.25 10.74 8.05
CA ALA A 591 -12.15 11.47 8.67
C ALA A 591 -11.04 10.49 9.09
N LEU A 592 -9.79 10.90 8.97
CA LEU A 592 -8.64 10.10 9.39
C LEU A 592 -8.40 10.21 10.90
N THR A 593 -8.03 9.10 11.52
CA THR A 593 -7.59 9.08 12.93
C THR A 593 -6.23 9.76 13.08
N ASP A 594 -5.90 10.19 14.30
CA ASP A 594 -4.57 10.74 14.59
C ASP A 594 -3.44 9.75 14.27
N SER A 595 -3.69 8.47 14.46
CA SER A 595 -2.79 7.38 14.12
C SER A 595 -2.46 7.36 12.62
N MET A 596 -3.46 7.50 11.77
CA MET A 596 -3.32 7.55 10.31
C MET A 596 -2.60 8.82 9.84
N LYS A 597 -2.96 9.98 10.40
CA LYS A 597 -2.27 11.26 10.12
C LYS A 597 -0.80 11.22 10.52
N ASN A 598 -0.51 10.65 11.69
CA ASN A 598 0.87 10.45 12.15
C ASN A 598 1.65 9.45 11.30
N CYS A 599 0.98 8.45 10.74
CA CYS A 599 1.57 7.50 9.79
C CYS A 599 2.07 8.20 8.54
N ALA A 600 1.26 9.03 7.91
CA ALA A 600 1.63 9.77 6.72
C ALA A 600 2.64 10.89 7.01
N GLY A 601 2.41 11.63 8.07
CA GLY A 601 3.11 12.87 8.39
C GLY A 601 2.47 14.08 7.71
N GLU A 602 2.89 15.27 8.12
CA GLU A 602 2.33 16.52 7.62
C GLU A 602 2.53 16.66 6.09
N GLY A 603 1.48 17.02 5.39
CA GLY A 603 1.48 17.19 3.93
C GLY A 603 1.33 15.89 3.12
N HIS A 604 1.20 14.72 3.77
CA HIS A 604 1.07 13.44 3.09
C HIS A 604 -0.24 12.71 3.40
N TYR A 605 -1.23 13.38 3.95
CA TYR A 605 -2.56 12.81 4.15
C TYR A 605 -3.64 13.69 3.54
N PHE A 606 -4.74 13.05 3.12
CA PHE A 606 -5.89 13.68 2.51
C PHE A 606 -7.17 13.10 3.09
N GLU A 607 -8.20 13.93 3.23
CA GLU A 607 -9.55 13.52 3.63
C GLU A 607 -10.48 13.93 2.48
N ALA A 608 -10.91 12.98 1.68
CA ALA A 608 -11.76 13.20 0.52
C ALA A 608 -13.19 12.82 0.85
N VAL A 609 -14.13 13.74 0.76
CA VAL A 609 -15.53 13.49 1.09
C VAL A 609 -16.32 12.93 -0.10
N ASP A 610 -15.84 13.14 -1.32
CA ASP A 610 -16.46 12.72 -2.58
C ASP A 610 -15.42 12.36 -3.65
N ALA A 611 -15.92 11.93 -4.82
CA ALA A 611 -15.11 11.56 -5.98
C ALA A 611 -14.20 12.68 -6.48
N ALA A 612 -14.65 13.93 -6.43
CA ALA A 612 -13.87 15.06 -6.92
C ALA A 612 -12.65 15.33 -6.02
N GLU A 613 -12.82 15.26 -4.70
CA GLU A 613 -11.74 15.42 -3.73
C GLU A 613 -10.78 14.23 -3.74
N LEU A 614 -11.28 13.00 -3.98
CA LEU A 614 -10.43 11.83 -4.16
C LEU A 614 -9.52 11.99 -5.38
N ASN A 615 -10.08 12.39 -6.52
CA ASN A 615 -9.30 12.68 -7.73
C ASN A 615 -8.27 13.79 -7.50
N ALA A 616 -8.65 14.87 -6.79
CA ALA A 616 -7.73 15.95 -6.45
C ALA A 616 -6.57 15.48 -5.55
N SER A 617 -6.84 14.58 -4.61
CA SER A 617 -5.83 13.98 -3.73
C SER A 617 -4.81 13.17 -4.52
N PHE A 618 -5.25 12.31 -5.43
CA PHE A 618 -4.36 11.53 -6.30
C PHE A 618 -3.59 12.42 -7.27
N ALA A 619 -4.21 13.48 -7.81
CA ALA A 619 -3.51 14.45 -8.66
C ALA A 619 -2.39 15.19 -7.91
N ALA A 620 -2.61 15.58 -6.65
CA ALA A 620 -1.58 16.21 -5.81
C ALA A 620 -0.42 15.22 -5.52
N ILE A 621 -0.71 13.94 -5.30
CA ILE A 621 0.31 12.91 -5.17
C ILE A 621 1.09 12.78 -6.48
N ALA A 622 0.41 12.71 -7.64
CA ALA A 622 1.07 12.60 -8.95
C ALA A 622 2.00 13.79 -9.22
N GLU A 623 1.58 15.01 -8.90
CA GLU A 623 2.40 16.22 -9.00
C GLU A 623 3.65 16.12 -8.09
N SER A 624 3.48 15.74 -6.83
CA SER A 624 4.59 15.56 -5.90
C SER A 624 5.59 14.50 -6.38
N LEU A 625 5.13 13.39 -6.94
CA LEU A 625 5.97 12.35 -7.53
C LEU A 625 6.74 12.85 -8.77
N SER A 626 6.13 13.75 -9.53
CA SER A 626 6.75 14.37 -10.73
C SER A 626 7.79 15.42 -10.37
N ASP A 627 7.53 16.28 -9.37
CA ASP A 627 8.45 17.33 -8.91
C ASP A 627 9.71 16.79 -8.22
N LEU A 628 9.60 15.71 -7.45
CA LEU A 628 10.75 15.03 -6.83
C LEU A 628 11.74 14.47 -7.86
N ARG A 629 11.32 14.28 -9.11
CA ARG A 629 12.18 13.84 -10.23
C ARG A 629 13.08 14.96 -10.78
N VAL A 630 12.73 16.22 -10.54
CA VAL A 630 13.42 17.39 -11.11
C VAL A 630 14.41 18.03 -10.13
N SER A 631 14.30 17.79 -8.84
CA SER A 631 15.05 18.49 -7.79
C SER A 631 16.24 17.73 -7.20
N ARG A 632 16.62 16.55 -7.74
CA ARG A 632 17.78 15.77 -7.27
C ARG A 632 18.82 15.56 -8.33
#